data_7c1ccde5876b20108126f05b0d48995f
#
_entry.id   7c1ccde5876b20108126f05b0d48995f
#
_cell.length_a   1.000
_cell.length_b   1.000
_cell.length_c   1.000
_cell.angle_alpha   90.00
_cell.angle_beta   90.00
_cell.angle_gamma   90.00
#
_symmetry.space_group_name_H-M   'P 1'
#
loop_
_entity.id
_entity.type
_entity.pdbx_description
1 polymer ?
#
loop_
_entity_poly.entity_id
_entity_poly.type
_entity_poly.pdbx_seq_one_letter_code
_entity_poly.pdbx_strand_id
1 'polypeptide(L)'
;MHKAYDAVCKVIDVKTQVVTAEFYNNGNELSHLEKGLPAETISKLITRIPQIKSVSQPFNSFNGKPIESDDTYYKRVSERLRHKNRAITLWDYEHLILQEFPEVFRVKCLNHTNNTTNSFLSPGDVTLIVVPDIINKNVFDIYEPRVSKATLNKIQNYISNLNSMHVEVSVINPEYEKVVIKLSVRFFAEYDENFYKKQLNEDIAKFLSPWAFDTSQDILFGIELHRSTVIDYIEKLYYVDYLAELEMAKLEDNTEPENPNDTGYQAALEFLPVVSPSNPKRILVSVKNHIISTDIKTCKQPIIQAPETCQY
;
A
#
# COMPACT_ATOMS: atom_id res chain seq x y z
N MET A 1 35.76 -21.39 -15.93
CA MET A 1 35.66 -22.02 -14.59
C MET A 1 34.21 -22.00 -14.20
N HIS A 2 33.46 -23.10 -14.29
CA HIS A 2 32.09 -23.16 -13.80
C HIS A 2 32.16 -23.27 -12.28
N LYS A 3 31.67 -22.22 -11.58
CA LYS A 3 31.47 -22.34 -10.15
C LYS A 3 30.38 -23.39 -9.91
N ALA A 4 30.73 -24.48 -9.25
CA ALA A 4 29.76 -25.43 -8.75
C ALA A 4 29.04 -24.77 -7.58
N TYR A 5 27.76 -24.46 -7.76
CA TYR A 5 26.92 -23.98 -6.67
C TYR A 5 26.61 -25.18 -5.78
N ASP A 6 26.96 -25.09 -4.51
CA ASP A 6 26.58 -26.05 -3.49
C ASP A 6 25.12 -25.82 -3.09
N ALA A 7 24.22 -26.18 -4.01
CA ALA A 7 22.78 -25.91 -3.88
C ALA A 7 22.00 -27.22 -3.74
N VAL A 8 21.13 -27.27 -2.75
CA VAL A 8 20.15 -28.34 -2.57
C VAL A 8 18.87 -27.98 -3.31
N CYS A 9 18.38 -28.89 -4.15
CA CYS A 9 17.15 -28.72 -4.91
C CYS A 9 16.03 -29.57 -4.32
N LYS A 10 14.91 -28.92 -3.99
CA LYS A 10 13.68 -29.59 -3.57
C LYS A 10 12.62 -29.40 -4.65
N VAL A 11 12.06 -30.49 -5.14
CA VAL A 11 10.93 -30.46 -6.07
C VAL A 11 9.66 -30.14 -5.28
N ILE A 12 9.00 -29.05 -5.63
CA ILE A 12 7.79 -28.56 -4.96
C ILE A 12 6.50 -28.78 -5.75
N ASP A 13 6.61 -28.89 -7.08
CA ASP A 13 5.47 -29.18 -7.95
C ASP A 13 5.94 -29.96 -9.17
N VAL A 14 5.14 -30.96 -9.59
CA VAL A 14 5.40 -31.76 -10.78
C VAL A 14 4.12 -31.82 -11.62
N LYS A 15 4.17 -31.19 -12.78
CA LYS A 15 3.14 -31.35 -13.82
C LYS A 15 3.71 -32.19 -14.96
N THR A 16 2.85 -32.63 -15.86
CA THR A 16 3.31 -33.40 -17.04
C THR A 16 4.44 -32.64 -17.75
N GLN A 17 5.66 -33.17 -17.70
CA GLN A 17 6.87 -32.62 -18.32
C GLN A 17 7.40 -31.29 -17.74
N VAL A 18 6.80 -30.75 -16.68
CA VAL A 18 7.26 -29.51 -16.03
C VAL A 18 7.46 -29.77 -14.55
N VAL A 19 8.59 -29.31 -14.02
CA VAL A 19 8.94 -29.40 -12.60
C VAL A 19 9.25 -28.02 -12.10
N THR A 20 8.63 -27.63 -11.00
CA THR A 20 9.03 -26.45 -10.22
C THR A 20 9.95 -26.90 -9.10
N ALA A 21 11.12 -26.32 -9.03
CA ALA A 21 12.14 -26.70 -8.07
C ALA A 21 12.61 -25.48 -7.27
N GLU A 22 12.80 -25.67 -5.99
CA GLU A 22 13.36 -24.69 -5.08
C GLU A 22 14.83 -25.02 -4.80
N PHE A 23 15.71 -24.03 -4.91
CA PHE A 23 17.14 -24.17 -4.72
C PHE A 23 17.58 -23.52 -3.41
N TYR A 24 18.36 -24.26 -2.63
CA TYR A 24 18.98 -23.79 -1.40
C TYR A 24 20.50 -23.76 -1.58
N ASN A 25 21.13 -22.60 -1.39
CA ASN A 25 22.59 -22.47 -1.50
C ASN A 25 23.30 -22.29 -0.15
N ASN A 26 22.61 -22.59 0.95
CA ASN A 26 23.10 -22.45 2.32
C ASN A 26 23.65 -21.06 2.69
N GLY A 27 23.21 -20.01 1.96
CA GLY A 27 23.61 -18.63 2.21
C GLY A 27 25.01 -18.25 1.75
N ASN A 28 25.73 -19.13 1.06
CA ASN A 28 27.12 -18.91 0.68
C ASN A 28 27.30 -17.92 -0.48
N GLU A 29 26.28 -17.72 -1.31
CA GLU A 29 26.34 -16.81 -2.45
C GLU A 29 24.99 -16.06 -2.59
N LEU A 30 25.02 -14.73 -2.45
CA LEU A 30 23.81 -13.90 -2.48
C LEU A 30 23.63 -13.15 -3.80
N SER A 31 24.58 -13.25 -4.73
CA SER A 31 24.54 -12.51 -6.01
C SER A 31 23.32 -12.83 -6.87
N HIS A 32 22.74 -14.04 -6.71
CA HIS A 32 21.50 -14.44 -7.39
C HIS A 32 20.23 -13.78 -6.84
N LEU A 33 20.30 -13.11 -5.69
CA LEU A 33 19.18 -12.34 -5.13
C LEU A 33 19.00 -11.01 -5.85
N GLU A 34 20.11 -10.38 -6.24
CA GLU A 34 20.10 -9.15 -7.04
C GLU A 34 19.74 -9.45 -8.50
N LYS A 35 20.25 -10.54 -9.01
CA LYS A 35 20.09 -10.94 -10.40
C LYS A 35 19.80 -12.43 -10.48
N GLY A 36 18.55 -12.78 -10.77
CA GLY A 36 18.17 -14.19 -10.92
C GLY A 36 19.03 -14.94 -11.91
N LEU A 37 19.14 -16.26 -11.74
CA LEU A 37 19.84 -17.13 -12.70
C LEU A 37 19.18 -16.97 -14.08
N PRO A 38 19.95 -16.67 -15.14
CA PRO A 38 19.41 -16.54 -16.48
C PRO A 38 18.73 -17.82 -16.96
N ALA A 39 17.81 -17.68 -17.91
CA ALA A 39 17.24 -18.84 -18.61
C ALA A 39 18.37 -19.71 -19.21
N GLU A 40 18.09 -20.99 -19.37
CA GLU A 40 19.01 -22.01 -19.93
C GLU A 40 20.29 -22.28 -19.14
N THR A 41 20.43 -21.70 -17.94
CA THR A 41 21.57 -22.00 -17.05
C THR A 41 21.57 -23.46 -16.60
N ILE A 42 20.39 -24.04 -16.35
CA ILE A 42 20.20 -25.43 -15.95
C ILE A 42 19.82 -26.22 -17.20
N SER A 43 20.79 -26.91 -17.80
CA SER A 43 20.61 -27.64 -19.04
C SER A 43 20.99 -29.13 -18.94
N LYS A 44 21.56 -29.59 -17.81
CA LYS A 44 22.02 -30.95 -17.63
C LYS A 44 21.76 -31.49 -16.24
N LEU A 45 21.44 -32.79 -16.17
CA LEU A 45 21.39 -33.51 -14.89
C LEU A 45 22.81 -33.92 -14.48
N ILE A 46 23.14 -33.86 -13.21
CA ILE A 46 24.40 -34.36 -12.63
C ILE A 46 24.46 -35.89 -12.81
N THR A 47 23.35 -36.55 -12.45
CA THR A 47 23.23 -38.00 -12.65
C THR A 47 22.31 -38.29 -13.82
N ARG A 48 22.78 -39.00 -14.81
CA ARG A 48 22.00 -39.37 -16.00
C ARG A 48 20.87 -40.32 -15.62
N ILE A 49 19.64 -39.94 -15.87
CA ILE A 49 18.44 -40.74 -15.70
C ILE A 49 18.00 -41.17 -17.12
N PRO A 50 17.97 -42.47 -17.44
CA PRO A 50 17.69 -42.97 -18.82
C PRO A 50 16.34 -42.52 -19.37
N GLN A 51 15.35 -42.25 -18.50
CA GLN A 51 14.00 -41.82 -18.86
C GLN A 51 13.91 -40.34 -19.23
N ILE A 52 14.93 -39.53 -18.90
CA ILE A 52 14.97 -38.10 -19.19
C ILE A 52 15.88 -37.82 -20.36
N LYS A 53 15.30 -37.37 -21.47
CA LYS A 53 16.03 -37.04 -22.70
C LYS A 53 16.83 -35.76 -22.60
N SER A 54 16.20 -34.70 -22.07
CA SER A 54 16.79 -33.38 -21.93
C SER A 54 16.11 -32.60 -20.80
N VAL A 55 16.83 -31.64 -20.26
CA VAL A 55 16.32 -30.70 -19.29
C VAL A 55 16.55 -29.30 -19.87
N SER A 56 15.55 -28.42 -19.82
CA SER A 56 15.67 -27.02 -20.18
C SER A 56 14.98 -26.14 -19.14
N GLN A 57 15.58 -25.02 -18.85
CA GLN A 57 15.03 -23.98 -17.98
C GLN A 57 14.65 -22.79 -18.86
N PRO A 58 13.36 -22.65 -19.26
CA PRO A 58 12.95 -21.61 -20.21
C PRO A 58 12.87 -20.20 -19.59
N PHE A 59 12.83 -20.11 -18.26
CA PHE A 59 12.67 -18.84 -17.54
C PHE A 59 13.81 -18.57 -16.56
N ASN A 60 14.05 -17.31 -16.26
CA ASN A 60 14.96 -16.91 -15.20
C ASN A 60 14.46 -17.41 -13.84
N SER A 61 15.38 -17.63 -12.88
CA SER A 61 14.98 -17.91 -11.51
C SER A 61 14.29 -16.69 -10.89
N PHE A 62 13.36 -16.93 -9.98
CA PHE A 62 12.54 -15.90 -9.32
C PHE A 62 12.35 -16.24 -7.84
N ASN A 63 11.89 -15.26 -7.07
CA ASN A 63 11.62 -15.38 -5.64
C ASN A 63 12.81 -15.81 -4.78
N GLY A 64 14.03 -15.42 -5.16
CA GLY A 64 15.20 -15.61 -4.32
C GLY A 64 15.07 -14.85 -3.00
N LYS A 65 15.37 -15.50 -1.87
CA LYS A 65 15.36 -14.87 -0.54
C LYS A 65 16.71 -15.10 0.13
N PRO A 66 17.23 -14.10 0.88
CA PRO A 66 18.40 -14.29 1.72
C PRO A 66 18.08 -15.27 2.86
N ILE A 67 19.12 -15.76 3.51
CA ILE A 67 18.97 -16.50 4.76
C ILE A 67 18.32 -15.59 5.81
N GLU A 68 17.37 -16.14 6.54
CA GLU A 68 16.65 -15.40 7.57
C GLU A 68 17.62 -14.98 8.67
N SER A 69 17.54 -13.70 9.12
CA SER A 69 18.30 -13.23 10.26
C SER A 69 17.75 -13.82 11.56
N ASP A 70 18.58 -13.92 12.61
CA ASP A 70 18.15 -14.44 13.90
C ASP A 70 16.96 -13.69 14.47
N ASP A 71 16.91 -12.36 14.32
CA ASP A 71 15.79 -11.53 14.78
C ASP A 71 14.47 -11.85 14.06
N THR A 72 14.51 -12.04 12.75
CA THR A 72 13.34 -12.42 11.98
C THR A 72 12.91 -13.85 12.27
N TYR A 73 13.87 -14.75 12.46
CA TYR A 73 13.62 -16.14 12.88
C TYR A 73 12.90 -16.20 14.21
N TYR A 74 13.41 -15.51 15.26
CA TYR A 74 12.78 -15.50 16.57
C TYR A 74 11.38 -14.87 16.57
N LYS A 75 11.17 -13.80 15.80
CA LYS A 75 9.84 -13.22 15.61
C LYS A 75 8.88 -14.24 15.01
N ARG A 76 9.27 -14.86 13.90
CA ARG A 76 8.46 -15.87 13.21
C ARG A 76 8.15 -17.09 14.09
N VAL A 77 9.13 -17.57 14.87
CA VAL A 77 8.91 -18.68 15.81
C VAL A 77 7.93 -18.27 16.91
N SER A 78 8.09 -17.06 17.46
CA SER A 78 7.17 -16.52 18.47
C SER A 78 5.74 -16.42 17.94
N GLU A 79 5.56 -15.89 16.73
CA GLU A 79 4.25 -15.82 16.06
C GLU A 79 3.65 -17.20 15.84
N ARG A 80 4.45 -18.17 15.35
CA ARG A 80 4.01 -19.55 15.15
C ARG A 80 3.60 -20.25 16.45
N LEU A 81 4.28 -19.99 17.55
CA LEU A 81 3.89 -20.49 18.85
C LEU A 81 2.58 -19.88 19.35
N ARG A 82 2.32 -18.62 19.01
CA ARG A 82 1.09 -17.91 19.35
C ARG A 82 -0.12 -18.44 18.58
N HIS A 83 -0.10 -18.41 17.25
CA HIS A 83 -1.25 -18.83 16.43
C HIS A 83 -1.33 -20.35 16.19
N LYS A 84 -0.24 -21.11 16.41
CA LYS A 84 -0.19 -22.58 16.25
C LYS A 84 -0.73 -23.10 14.92
N ASN A 85 -0.53 -22.34 13.84
CA ASN A 85 -1.09 -22.57 12.51
C ASN A 85 -2.63 -22.67 12.49
N ARG A 86 -3.31 -21.84 13.26
CA ARG A 86 -4.76 -21.74 13.27
C ARG A 86 -5.17 -20.27 13.18
N ALA A 87 -6.11 -19.96 12.31
CA ALA A 87 -6.69 -18.64 12.16
C ALA A 87 -7.94 -18.54 13.06
N ILE A 88 -7.80 -17.91 14.24
CA ILE A 88 -8.87 -17.78 15.24
C ILE A 88 -9.09 -16.31 15.58
N THR A 89 -8.01 -15.58 15.90
CA THR A 89 -8.09 -14.15 16.23
C THR A 89 -7.87 -13.29 14.99
N LEU A 90 -8.30 -12.02 15.04
CA LEU A 90 -8.04 -11.06 13.95
C LEU A 90 -6.55 -10.99 13.63
N TRP A 91 -5.73 -11.00 14.67
CA TRP A 91 -4.28 -10.99 14.56
C TRP A 91 -3.73 -12.22 13.82
N ASP A 92 -4.27 -13.41 14.11
CA ASP A 92 -3.83 -14.66 13.46
C ASP A 92 -4.08 -14.62 11.96
N TYR A 93 -5.27 -14.15 11.53
CA TYR A 93 -5.61 -14.00 10.11
C TYR A 93 -4.64 -13.07 9.39
N GLU A 94 -4.36 -11.90 9.98
CA GLU A 94 -3.48 -10.91 9.37
C GLU A 94 -2.04 -11.42 9.28
N HIS A 95 -1.50 -11.97 10.37
CA HIS A 95 -0.10 -12.41 10.44
C HIS A 95 0.19 -13.68 9.63
N LEU A 96 -0.72 -14.63 9.59
CA LEU A 96 -0.58 -15.84 8.77
C LEU A 96 -0.46 -15.49 7.28
N ILE A 97 -1.24 -14.51 6.81
CA ILE A 97 -1.17 -14.07 5.40
C ILE A 97 0.13 -13.33 5.14
N LEU A 98 0.51 -12.39 6.00
CA LEU A 98 1.75 -11.62 5.84
C LEU A 98 3.00 -12.52 5.86
N GLN A 99 2.97 -13.60 6.64
CA GLN A 99 4.06 -14.57 6.71
C GLN A 99 4.19 -15.42 5.45
N GLU A 100 3.06 -15.88 4.87
CA GLU A 100 3.04 -16.79 3.73
C GLU A 100 3.14 -16.07 2.39
N PHE A 101 2.59 -14.86 2.28
CA PHE A 101 2.50 -14.10 1.03
C PHE A 101 3.34 -12.82 1.08
N PRO A 102 4.64 -12.88 0.72
CA PRO A 102 5.54 -11.70 0.77
C PRO A 102 5.16 -10.61 -0.25
N GLU A 103 4.28 -10.91 -1.18
CA GLU A 103 3.71 -9.96 -2.15
C GLU A 103 2.63 -9.06 -1.55
N VAL A 104 2.21 -9.36 -0.31
CA VAL A 104 1.20 -8.60 0.44
C VAL A 104 1.90 -7.65 1.40
N PHE A 105 1.56 -6.37 1.33
CA PHE A 105 2.07 -5.36 2.24
C PHE A 105 1.29 -5.32 3.56
N ARG A 106 -0.04 -5.33 3.46
CA ARG A 106 -0.92 -5.23 4.64
C ARG A 106 -2.19 -6.04 4.45
N VAL A 107 -2.67 -6.57 5.55
CA VAL A 107 -3.98 -7.25 5.63
C VAL A 107 -4.78 -6.64 6.75
N LYS A 108 -6.08 -6.45 6.52
CA LYS A 108 -7.04 -6.07 7.55
C LYS A 108 -8.12 -7.12 7.67
N CYS A 109 -8.30 -7.64 8.86
CA CYS A 109 -9.35 -8.59 9.18
C CYS A 109 -10.58 -7.87 9.74
N LEU A 110 -11.72 -8.01 9.09
CA LEU A 110 -13.02 -7.54 9.56
C LEU A 110 -13.86 -8.74 9.98
N ASN A 111 -14.12 -8.85 11.27
CA ASN A 111 -15.01 -9.86 11.82
C ASN A 111 -16.48 -9.50 11.57
N HIS A 112 -17.35 -10.51 11.61
CA HIS A 112 -18.79 -10.37 11.42
C HIS A 112 -19.20 -9.63 10.14
N THR A 113 -18.35 -9.70 9.12
CA THR A 113 -18.53 -8.95 7.86
C THR A 113 -18.70 -9.91 6.70
N ASN A 114 -19.88 -9.87 6.07
CA ASN A 114 -20.17 -10.60 4.86
C ASN A 114 -20.04 -9.65 3.65
N ASN A 115 -19.17 -10.00 2.71
CA ASN A 115 -18.93 -9.18 1.53
C ASN A 115 -20.05 -9.28 0.49
N THR A 116 -20.72 -10.44 0.39
CA THR A 116 -21.77 -10.68 -0.60
C THR A 116 -23.04 -9.89 -0.27
N THR A 117 -23.45 -9.88 0.99
CA THR A 117 -24.62 -9.13 1.47
C THR A 117 -24.29 -7.71 1.91
N ASN A 118 -23.02 -7.34 1.88
CA ASN A 118 -22.48 -6.07 2.41
C ASN A 118 -22.93 -5.78 3.85
N SER A 119 -23.03 -6.82 4.66
CA SER A 119 -23.43 -6.75 6.07
C SER A 119 -22.22 -6.72 6.97
N PHE A 120 -22.22 -5.85 7.96
CA PHE A 120 -21.20 -5.74 9.03
C PHE A 120 -21.65 -6.41 10.35
N LEU A 121 -22.79 -7.10 10.34
CA LEU A 121 -23.39 -7.80 11.49
C LEU A 121 -23.76 -9.23 11.10
N SER A 122 -22.82 -9.99 10.52
CA SER A 122 -22.99 -11.37 10.07
C SER A 122 -22.07 -12.29 10.88
N PRO A 123 -22.53 -12.83 12.03
CA PRO A 123 -21.72 -13.75 12.83
C PRO A 123 -21.31 -15.00 12.05
N GLY A 124 -20.03 -15.37 12.14
CA GLY A 124 -19.46 -16.49 11.39
C GLY A 124 -18.79 -16.09 10.07
N ASP A 125 -19.02 -14.86 9.59
CA ASP A 125 -18.37 -14.35 8.40
C ASP A 125 -17.16 -13.46 8.74
N VAL A 126 -16.06 -13.67 8.01
CA VAL A 126 -14.85 -12.89 8.12
C VAL A 126 -14.45 -12.38 6.74
N THR A 127 -14.24 -11.09 6.63
CA THR A 127 -13.71 -10.47 5.40
C THR A 127 -12.29 -9.99 5.62
N LEU A 128 -11.39 -10.45 4.75
CA LEU A 128 -9.97 -10.07 4.74
C LEU A 128 -9.72 -9.10 3.58
N ILE A 129 -9.22 -7.93 3.90
CA ILE A 129 -8.84 -6.91 2.92
C ILE A 129 -7.34 -6.96 2.76
N VAL A 130 -6.88 -7.16 1.52
CA VAL A 130 -5.47 -7.39 1.21
C VAL A 130 -4.93 -6.28 0.33
N VAL A 131 -3.89 -5.59 0.81
CA VAL A 131 -3.17 -4.56 0.06
C VAL A 131 -1.83 -5.12 -0.43
N PRO A 132 -1.51 -5.03 -1.73
CA PRO A 132 -0.25 -5.53 -2.25
C PRO A 132 0.93 -4.64 -1.87
N ASP A 133 2.11 -5.22 -1.79
CA ASP A 133 3.35 -4.46 -1.80
C ASP A 133 3.64 -3.94 -3.21
N ILE A 134 3.74 -2.62 -3.35
CA ILE A 134 3.92 -1.94 -4.64
C ILE A 134 5.28 -1.30 -4.82
N ILE A 135 6.09 -1.27 -3.77
CA ILE A 135 7.38 -0.59 -3.78
C ILE A 135 8.31 -1.27 -4.78
N ASN A 136 8.92 -0.48 -5.66
CA ASN A 136 9.79 -0.93 -6.75
C ASN A 136 9.12 -1.89 -7.75
N LYS A 137 7.79 -1.89 -7.83
CA LYS A 137 7.03 -2.68 -8.81
C LYS A 137 6.32 -1.75 -9.79
N ASN A 138 6.24 -2.15 -11.06
CA ASN A 138 5.43 -1.45 -12.05
C ASN A 138 3.95 -1.72 -11.77
N VAL A 139 3.29 -0.78 -11.13
CA VAL A 139 1.86 -0.84 -10.82
C VAL A 139 1.11 0.10 -11.75
N PHE A 140 -0.07 -0.30 -12.20
CA PHE A 140 -0.91 0.49 -13.10
C PHE A 140 -1.38 1.80 -12.42
N ASP A 141 -1.78 1.72 -11.16
CA ASP A 141 -2.14 2.88 -10.35
C ASP A 141 -1.50 2.76 -8.96
N ILE A 142 -0.72 3.77 -8.58
CA ILE A 142 -0.02 3.82 -7.30
C ILE A 142 -0.99 4.10 -6.15
N TYR A 143 -2.06 4.85 -6.41
CA TYR A 143 -3.04 5.23 -5.40
C TYR A 143 -4.12 4.18 -5.16
N GLU A 144 -4.35 3.28 -6.14
CA GLU A 144 -5.34 2.21 -6.03
C GLU A 144 -4.72 0.83 -6.31
N PRO A 145 -3.71 0.40 -5.53
CA PRO A 145 -3.07 -0.87 -5.77
C PRO A 145 -4.03 -2.05 -5.51
N ARG A 146 -4.05 -3.00 -6.42
CA ARG A 146 -4.94 -4.17 -6.34
C ARG A 146 -4.18 -5.47 -6.52
N VAL A 147 -4.51 -6.44 -5.71
CA VAL A 147 -4.00 -7.81 -5.83
C VAL A 147 -4.75 -8.55 -6.93
N SER A 148 -4.06 -9.40 -7.69
CA SER A 148 -4.70 -10.22 -8.72
C SER A 148 -5.72 -11.19 -8.13
N LYS A 149 -6.79 -11.49 -8.88
CA LYS A 149 -7.81 -12.45 -8.44
C LYS A 149 -7.22 -13.85 -8.16
N ALA A 150 -6.17 -14.23 -8.90
CA ALA A 150 -5.48 -15.49 -8.68
C ALA A 150 -4.80 -15.55 -7.31
N THR A 151 -4.13 -14.45 -6.91
CA THR A 151 -3.51 -14.34 -5.59
C THR A 151 -4.56 -14.29 -4.47
N LEU A 152 -5.66 -13.54 -4.65
CA LEU A 152 -6.76 -13.53 -3.67
C LEU A 152 -7.33 -14.92 -3.45
N ASN A 153 -7.55 -15.69 -4.51
CA ASN A 153 -8.01 -17.08 -4.41
C ASN A 153 -6.99 -17.99 -3.70
N LYS A 154 -5.69 -17.81 -3.93
CA LYS A 154 -4.64 -18.56 -3.21
C LYS A 154 -4.68 -18.25 -1.72
N ILE A 155 -4.79 -16.98 -1.35
CA ILE A 155 -4.90 -16.55 0.05
C ILE A 155 -6.15 -17.14 0.69
N GLN A 156 -7.28 -17.06 0.01
CA GLN A 156 -8.55 -17.61 0.51
C GLN A 156 -8.46 -19.11 0.76
N ASN A 157 -7.91 -19.87 -0.19
CA ASN A 157 -7.71 -21.32 -0.04
C ASN A 157 -6.74 -21.65 1.10
N TYR A 158 -5.67 -20.89 1.24
CA TYR A 158 -4.71 -21.07 2.34
C TYR A 158 -5.35 -20.86 3.70
N ILE A 159 -6.06 -19.75 3.89
CA ILE A 159 -6.72 -19.42 5.16
C ILE A 159 -7.86 -20.38 5.46
N SER A 160 -8.64 -20.79 4.46
CA SER A 160 -9.75 -21.76 4.65
C SER A 160 -9.26 -23.10 5.22
N ASN A 161 -8.03 -23.51 4.95
CA ASN A 161 -7.43 -24.72 5.53
C ASN A 161 -7.00 -24.55 6.99
N LEU A 162 -6.83 -23.32 7.47
CA LEU A 162 -6.38 -22.98 8.82
C LEU A 162 -7.51 -22.45 9.71
N ASN A 163 -8.65 -22.16 9.10
CA ASN A 163 -9.81 -21.56 9.72
C ASN A 163 -10.66 -22.58 10.52
N SER A 164 -11.55 -22.06 11.37
CA SER A 164 -12.55 -22.86 12.04
C SER A 164 -13.62 -23.35 11.05
N MET A 165 -14.14 -24.56 11.27
CA MET A 165 -15.13 -25.24 10.44
C MET A 165 -16.42 -24.41 10.18
N HIS A 166 -16.77 -23.52 11.09
CA HIS A 166 -18.02 -22.75 11.05
C HIS A 166 -17.81 -21.27 10.69
N VAL A 167 -16.64 -20.91 10.20
CA VAL A 167 -16.35 -19.54 9.79
C VAL A 167 -16.12 -19.50 8.29
N GLU A 168 -16.87 -18.64 7.61
CA GLU A 168 -16.72 -18.38 6.19
C GLU A 168 -15.77 -17.20 5.98
N VAL A 169 -14.74 -17.39 5.16
CA VAL A 169 -13.74 -16.35 4.88
C VAL A 169 -13.86 -15.87 3.45
N SER A 170 -13.97 -14.57 3.27
CA SER A 170 -13.85 -13.91 1.97
C SER A 170 -12.62 -13.01 1.92
N VAL A 171 -11.87 -13.07 0.82
CA VAL A 171 -10.66 -12.26 0.61
C VAL A 171 -10.91 -11.30 -0.54
N ILE A 172 -10.75 -10.00 -0.27
CA ILE A 172 -11.05 -8.93 -1.22
C ILE A 172 -9.92 -7.91 -1.31
N ASN A 173 -9.93 -7.15 -2.40
CA ASN A 173 -9.16 -5.92 -2.51
C ASN A 173 -9.84 -4.80 -1.71
N PRO A 174 -9.10 -3.80 -1.21
CA PRO A 174 -9.69 -2.63 -0.60
C PRO A 174 -10.52 -1.81 -1.60
N GLU A 175 -11.49 -1.11 -1.10
CA GLU A 175 -12.19 -0.06 -1.81
C GLU A 175 -11.51 1.27 -1.47
N TYR A 176 -11.20 2.07 -2.49
CA TYR A 176 -10.50 3.35 -2.31
C TYR A 176 -11.47 4.51 -2.45
N GLU A 177 -11.35 5.50 -1.58
CA GLU A 177 -12.06 6.77 -1.65
C GLU A 177 -11.07 7.91 -1.78
N LYS A 178 -11.19 8.66 -2.87
CA LYS A 178 -10.26 9.75 -3.18
C LYS A 178 -10.60 11.01 -2.40
N VAL A 179 -9.57 11.61 -1.82
CA VAL A 179 -9.65 12.86 -1.06
C VAL A 179 -8.98 13.98 -1.85
N VAL A 180 -9.71 15.04 -2.08
CA VAL A 180 -9.23 16.29 -2.65
C VAL A 180 -8.96 17.28 -1.55
N ILE A 181 -7.81 17.93 -1.60
CA ILE A 181 -7.45 19.04 -0.73
C ILE A 181 -7.41 20.32 -1.57
N LYS A 182 -8.16 21.32 -1.12
CA LYS A 182 -8.11 22.68 -1.65
C LYS A 182 -7.45 23.58 -0.63
N LEU A 183 -6.38 24.24 -1.05
CA LEU A 183 -5.61 25.07 -0.14
C LEU A 183 -5.07 26.34 -0.82
N SER A 184 -4.89 27.38 0.01
CA SER A 184 -4.22 28.63 -0.36
C SER A 184 -2.96 28.77 0.48
N VAL A 185 -1.80 28.73 -0.17
CA VAL A 185 -0.48 28.66 0.48
C VAL A 185 0.42 29.78 -0.01
N ARG A 186 1.24 30.31 0.89
CA ARG A 186 2.35 31.18 0.55
C ARG A 186 3.67 30.45 0.78
N PHE A 187 4.53 30.53 -0.21
CA PHE A 187 5.90 30.04 -0.11
C PHE A 187 6.86 31.17 0.32
N PHE A 188 7.95 30.85 0.94
CA PHE A 188 8.99 31.84 1.22
C PHE A 188 9.53 32.44 -0.10
N ALA A 189 9.88 33.72 -0.07
CA ALA A 189 10.28 34.48 -1.26
C ALA A 189 11.51 33.93 -2.02
N GLU A 190 12.27 33.06 -1.40
CA GLU A 190 13.46 32.41 -1.96
C GLU A 190 13.12 31.24 -2.90
N TYR A 191 11.87 30.79 -2.91
CA TYR A 191 11.43 29.59 -3.61
C TYR A 191 10.56 29.90 -4.82
N ASP A 192 10.75 29.16 -5.92
CA ASP A 192 9.93 29.28 -7.12
C ASP A 192 8.53 28.67 -6.91
N GLU A 193 7.49 29.49 -7.04
CA GLU A 193 6.11 29.09 -6.78
C GLU A 193 5.65 27.93 -7.65
N ASN A 194 6.02 27.89 -8.93
CA ASN A 194 5.57 26.87 -9.84
C ASN A 194 6.21 25.51 -9.56
N PHE A 195 7.47 25.52 -9.15
CA PHE A 195 8.18 24.32 -8.76
C PHE A 195 7.62 23.76 -7.46
N TYR A 196 7.54 24.59 -6.42
CA TYR A 196 7.11 24.15 -5.10
C TYR A 196 5.60 23.85 -5.01
N LYS A 197 4.78 24.40 -5.89
CA LYS A 197 3.39 23.99 -6.05
C LYS A 197 3.28 22.51 -6.50
N LYS A 198 4.13 22.07 -7.43
CA LYS A 198 4.20 20.65 -7.84
C LYS A 198 4.74 19.78 -6.72
N GLN A 199 5.82 20.25 -6.06
CA GLN A 199 6.41 19.54 -4.93
C GLN A 199 5.40 19.36 -3.79
N LEU A 200 4.64 20.41 -3.46
CA LEU A 200 3.59 20.35 -2.44
C LEU A 200 2.50 19.33 -2.80
N ASN A 201 2.09 19.28 -4.06
CA ASN A 201 1.14 18.27 -4.52
C ASN A 201 1.65 16.84 -4.31
N GLU A 202 2.92 16.59 -4.61
CA GLU A 202 3.56 15.28 -4.36
C GLU A 202 3.69 14.98 -2.87
N ASP A 203 4.03 15.97 -2.05
CA ASP A 203 4.21 15.78 -0.61
C ASP A 203 2.86 15.53 0.09
N ILE A 204 1.78 16.19 -0.35
CA ILE A 204 0.41 15.89 0.11
C ILE A 204 0.02 14.46 -0.33
N ALA A 205 0.33 14.07 -1.55
CA ALA A 205 0.05 12.71 -2.02
C ALA A 205 0.81 11.65 -1.21
N LYS A 206 2.06 11.90 -0.84
CA LYS A 206 2.84 11.03 0.05
C LYS A 206 2.26 10.96 1.45
N PHE A 207 1.76 12.07 1.96
CA PHE A 207 1.13 12.13 3.28
C PHE A 207 -0.18 11.32 3.33
N LEU A 208 -1.03 11.45 2.31
CA LEU A 208 -2.31 10.74 2.24
C LEU A 208 -2.17 9.25 1.87
N SER A 209 -1.12 8.90 1.14
CA SER A 209 -0.87 7.53 0.66
C SER A 209 0.57 7.08 0.98
N PRO A 210 0.96 7.06 2.26
CA PRO A 210 2.35 6.81 2.66
C PRO A 210 2.87 5.44 2.22
N TRP A 211 2.02 4.43 2.19
CA TRP A 211 2.38 3.07 1.76
C TRP A 211 2.86 2.98 0.31
N ALA A 212 2.49 3.96 -0.52
CA ALA A 212 2.93 4.01 -1.92
C ALA A 212 4.40 4.40 -2.06
N PHE A 213 4.98 5.03 -1.03
CA PHE A 213 6.31 5.64 -1.06
C PHE A 213 7.26 5.10 0.01
N ASP A 214 6.75 4.61 1.14
CA ASP A 214 7.55 4.14 2.27
C ASP A 214 6.95 2.89 2.91
N THR A 215 7.71 1.78 2.95
CA THR A 215 7.33 0.51 3.58
C THR A 215 7.24 0.57 5.10
N SER A 216 7.85 1.57 5.73
CA SER A 216 7.84 1.74 7.19
C SER A 216 6.51 2.32 7.71
N GLN A 217 5.70 2.90 6.84
CA GLN A 217 4.45 3.55 7.21
C GLN A 217 3.29 2.56 7.15
N ASP A 218 2.46 2.58 8.20
CA ASP A 218 1.26 1.74 8.28
C ASP A 218 0.10 2.31 7.47
N ILE A 219 -0.67 1.42 6.85
CA ILE A 219 -1.95 1.77 6.24
C ILE A 219 -3.01 1.80 7.34
N LEU A 220 -3.69 2.93 7.46
CA LEU A 220 -4.73 3.12 8.44
C LEU A 220 -6.10 2.92 7.79
N PHE A 221 -6.71 1.76 8.07
CA PHE A 221 -8.04 1.42 7.60
C PHE A 221 -9.12 2.08 8.46
N GLY A 222 -10.11 2.69 7.82
CA GLY A 222 -11.27 3.24 8.52
C GLY A 222 -10.97 4.44 9.41
N ILE A 223 -9.80 5.07 9.26
CA ILE A 223 -9.42 6.24 10.06
C ILE A 223 -9.87 7.52 9.37
N GLU A 224 -10.38 8.42 10.19
CA GLU A 224 -10.80 9.75 9.79
C GLU A 224 -9.59 10.66 9.54
N LEU A 225 -9.65 11.42 8.48
CA LEU A 225 -8.68 12.46 8.18
C LEU A 225 -9.15 13.80 8.73
N HIS A 226 -8.44 14.30 9.72
CA HIS A 226 -8.73 15.62 10.32
C HIS A 226 -7.98 16.73 9.59
N ARG A 227 -8.67 17.84 9.34
CA ARG A 227 -8.08 19.05 8.74
C ARG A 227 -6.85 19.55 9.50
N SER A 228 -6.87 19.49 10.84
CA SER A 228 -5.76 19.92 11.68
C SER A 228 -4.47 19.11 11.45
N THR A 229 -4.60 17.81 11.18
CA THR A 229 -3.46 16.93 10.90
C THR A 229 -2.80 17.29 9.58
N VAL A 230 -3.60 17.63 8.57
CA VAL A 230 -3.09 18.06 7.27
C VAL A 230 -2.41 19.42 7.36
N ILE A 231 -3.01 20.37 8.12
CA ILE A 231 -2.42 21.68 8.37
C ILE A 231 -1.05 21.53 9.05
N ASP A 232 -0.98 20.77 10.15
CA ASP A 232 0.26 20.53 10.90
C ASP A 232 1.36 19.93 10.02
N TYR A 233 0.99 19.02 9.10
CA TYR A 233 1.93 18.45 8.15
C TYR A 233 2.46 19.49 7.16
N ILE A 234 1.57 20.30 6.54
CA ILE A 234 1.95 21.27 5.51
C ILE A 234 2.79 22.40 6.11
N GLU A 235 2.45 22.90 7.30
CA GLU A 235 3.17 23.98 7.98
C GLU A 235 4.59 23.55 8.43
N LYS A 236 4.86 22.26 8.55
CA LYS A 236 6.21 21.73 8.83
C LYS A 236 7.12 21.64 7.61
N LEU A 237 6.60 21.85 6.41
CA LEU A 237 7.40 21.81 5.19
C LEU A 237 8.29 23.05 5.10
N TYR A 238 9.56 22.86 4.86
CA TYR A 238 10.59 23.92 4.93
C TYR A 238 10.41 25.06 3.92
N TYR A 239 9.64 24.85 2.87
CA TYR A 239 9.40 25.84 1.81
C TYR A 239 8.08 26.60 1.97
N VAL A 240 7.24 26.22 2.93
CA VAL A 240 5.95 26.86 3.21
C VAL A 240 6.15 27.96 4.26
N ASP A 241 5.71 29.17 3.95
CA ASP A 241 5.72 30.32 4.88
C ASP A 241 4.48 30.26 5.78
N TYR A 242 3.29 30.24 5.16
CA TYR A 242 2.04 30.02 5.89
C TYR A 242 0.92 29.49 4.99
N LEU A 243 -0.07 28.88 5.63
CA LEU A 243 -1.27 28.37 5.03
C LEU A 243 -2.46 29.29 5.38
N ALA A 244 -3.13 29.86 4.36
CA ALA A 244 -4.24 30.79 4.58
C ALA A 244 -5.58 30.06 4.74
N GLU A 245 -5.87 29.12 3.86
CA GLU A 245 -7.10 28.32 3.84
C GLU A 245 -6.77 26.87 3.49
N LEU A 246 -7.48 25.94 4.14
CA LEU A 246 -7.45 24.52 3.77
C LEU A 246 -8.85 23.94 3.91
N GLU A 247 -9.31 23.34 2.85
CA GLU A 247 -10.58 22.62 2.76
C GLU A 247 -10.35 21.22 2.20
N MET A 248 -11.12 20.26 2.67
CA MET A 248 -11.00 18.85 2.25
C MET A 248 -12.36 18.35 1.79
N ALA A 249 -12.37 17.61 0.71
CA ALA A 249 -13.57 16.96 0.20
C ALA A 249 -13.29 15.52 -0.23
N LYS A 250 -14.30 14.68 -0.16
CA LYS A 250 -14.28 13.32 -0.68
C LYS A 250 -14.96 13.30 -2.04
N LEU A 251 -14.38 12.58 -3.00
CA LEU A 251 -15.00 12.37 -4.30
C LEU A 251 -16.03 11.24 -4.19
N GLU A 252 -17.27 11.54 -4.56
CA GLU A 252 -18.35 10.53 -4.52
C GLU A 252 -18.13 9.39 -5.51
N ASP A 253 -17.74 9.70 -6.75
CA ASP A 253 -17.59 8.73 -7.84
C ASP A 253 -16.12 8.35 -8.13
N ASN A 254 -15.15 8.78 -7.31
CA ASN A 254 -13.72 8.62 -7.56
C ASN A 254 -13.23 9.13 -8.92
N THR A 255 -14.05 9.89 -9.64
CA THR A 255 -13.72 10.45 -10.94
C THR A 255 -12.95 11.75 -10.78
N GLU A 256 -11.69 11.74 -11.16
CA GLU A 256 -10.86 12.94 -11.17
C GLU A 256 -11.12 13.75 -12.44
N PRO A 257 -11.29 15.08 -12.35
CA PRO A 257 -11.41 15.94 -13.50
C PRO A 257 -10.05 16.06 -14.22
N GLU A 258 -10.06 16.26 -15.51
CA GLU A 258 -8.84 16.57 -16.27
C GLU A 258 -8.19 17.89 -15.79
N ASN A 259 -9.01 18.84 -15.35
CA ASN A 259 -8.54 20.11 -14.80
C ASN A 259 -9.11 20.35 -13.39
N PRO A 260 -8.28 20.30 -12.34
CA PRO A 260 -8.72 20.51 -10.95
C PRO A 260 -9.22 21.94 -10.68
N ASN A 261 -8.89 22.91 -11.54
CA ASN A 261 -9.31 24.31 -11.40
C ASN A 261 -10.67 24.61 -12.07
N ASP A 262 -11.38 23.60 -12.58
CA ASP A 262 -12.72 23.79 -13.13
C ASP A 262 -13.68 24.24 -12.00
N THR A 263 -14.31 25.39 -12.24
CA THR A 263 -15.26 26.00 -11.28
C THR A 263 -16.50 25.14 -11.06
N GLY A 264 -16.96 24.43 -12.10
CA GLY A 264 -18.08 23.49 -12.00
C GLY A 264 -17.76 22.31 -11.09
N TYR A 265 -16.56 21.76 -11.22
CA TYR A 265 -16.07 20.69 -10.36
C TYR A 265 -15.93 21.13 -8.89
N GLN A 266 -15.31 22.31 -8.65
CA GLN A 266 -15.13 22.83 -7.30
C GLN A 266 -16.46 23.14 -6.60
N ALA A 267 -17.48 23.55 -7.34
CA ALA A 267 -18.81 23.84 -6.81
C ALA A 267 -19.58 22.56 -6.42
N ALA A 268 -19.22 21.41 -7.00
CA ALA A 268 -19.83 20.11 -6.67
C ALA A 268 -19.20 19.42 -5.45
N LEU A 269 -18.06 19.92 -4.95
CA LEU A 269 -17.37 19.34 -3.81
C LEU A 269 -18.00 19.78 -2.48
N GLU A 270 -18.31 18.82 -1.62
CA GLU A 270 -18.71 19.09 -0.24
C GLU A 270 -17.47 19.12 0.65
N PHE A 271 -17.10 20.31 1.13
CA PHE A 271 -15.94 20.51 1.99
C PHE A 271 -16.27 20.26 3.45
N LEU A 272 -15.50 19.40 4.09
CA LEU A 272 -15.70 18.97 5.47
C LEU A 272 -14.42 19.17 6.30
N PRO A 273 -14.54 19.49 7.59
CA PRO A 273 -13.39 19.61 8.50
C PRO A 273 -12.79 18.24 8.85
N VAL A 274 -13.57 17.18 8.70
CA VAL A 274 -13.17 15.79 8.92
C VAL A 274 -13.73 14.95 7.78
N VAL A 275 -12.86 14.19 7.13
CA VAL A 275 -13.23 13.25 6.06
C VAL A 275 -13.15 11.84 6.61
N SER A 276 -14.28 11.14 6.66
CA SER A 276 -14.37 9.77 7.14
C SER A 276 -14.64 8.79 5.98
N PRO A 277 -14.02 7.61 5.99
CA PRO A 277 -14.38 6.56 5.03
C PRO A 277 -15.84 6.14 5.21
N SER A 278 -16.53 5.88 4.11
CA SER A 278 -17.97 5.51 4.15
C SER A 278 -18.23 4.16 4.81
N ASN A 279 -17.24 3.27 4.86
CA ASN A 279 -17.32 1.99 5.57
C ASN A 279 -15.92 1.48 5.97
N PRO A 280 -15.82 0.50 6.89
CA PRO A 280 -14.55 -0.03 7.38
C PRO A 280 -13.68 -0.76 6.32
N LYS A 281 -14.23 -1.07 5.15
CA LYS A 281 -13.51 -1.72 4.03
C LYS A 281 -12.73 -0.70 3.20
N ARG A 282 -13.00 0.60 3.38
CA ARG A 282 -12.48 1.67 2.53
C ARG A 282 -11.25 2.33 3.12
N ILE A 283 -10.39 2.75 2.22
CA ILE A 283 -9.16 3.48 2.52
C ILE A 283 -9.24 4.84 1.83
N LEU A 284 -8.96 5.90 2.59
CA LEU A 284 -8.80 7.24 2.01
C LEU A 284 -7.47 7.32 1.27
N VAL A 285 -7.50 7.80 0.04
CA VAL A 285 -6.31 7.94 -0.81
C VAL A 285 -6.25 9.32 -1.45
N SER A 286 -5.06 9.71 -1.88
CA SER A 286 -4.84 10.97 -2.57
C SER A 286 -5.42 10.94 -3.99
N VAL A 287 -5.89 12.10 -4.46
CA VAL A 287 -6.02 12.37 -5.90
C VAL A 287 -4.66 12.67 -6.51
N LYS A 288 -4.57 12.61 -7.85
CA LYS A 288 -3.33 12.97 -8.57
C LYS A 288 -3.00 14.45 -8.48
N ASN A 289 -4.03 15.31 -8.53
CA ASN A 289 -3.87 16.74 -8.51
C ASN A 289 -4.81 17.38 -7.49
N HIS A 290 -4.23 18.04 -6.48
CA HIS A 290 -4.94 18.85 -5.51
C HIS A 290 -5.18 20.28 -6.05
N ILE A 291 -6.09 21.03 -5.42
CA ILE A 291 -6.41 22.40 -5.78
C ILE A 291 -5.52 23.34 -4.95
N ILE A 292 -4.40 23.77 -5.53
CA ILE A 292 -3.43 24.61 -4.83
C ILE A 292 -3.43 26.00 -5.45
N SER A 293 -3.77 27.03 -4.66
CA SER A 293 -3.68 28.44 -5.05
C SER A 293 -2.58 29.16 -4.25
N THR A 294 -1.90 30.09 -4.93
CA THR A 294 -0.91 30.98 -4.31
C THR A 294 -1.47 32.41 -4.15
N ASP A 295 -2.65 32.66 -4.73
CA ASP A 295 -3.35 33.94 -4.63
C ASP A 295 -4.01 34.08 -3.26
N ILE A 296 -3.24 34.55 -2.29
CA ILE A 296 -3.78 34.90 -0.98
C ILE A 296 -4.41 36.27 -1.05
N LYS A 297 -5.73 36.36 -0.93
CA LYS A 297 -6.40 37.62 -0.68
C LYS A 297 -5.92 38.15 0.67
N THR A 298 -4.96 39.07 0.64
CA THR A 298 -4.54 39.77 1.84
C THR A 298 -5.79 40.36 2.49
N CYS A 299 -6.13 39.95 3.71
CA CYS A 299 -7.11 40.63 4.53
C CYS A 299 -6.69 42.09 4.58
N LYS A 300 -7.52 42.98 4.04
CA LYS A 300 -7.32 44.41 4.24
C LYS A 300 -7.30 44.60 5.76
N GLN A 301 -6.12 44.96 6.29
CA GLN A 301 -6.05 45.38 7.68
C GLN A 301 -7.09 46.46 7.88
N PRO A 302 -7.94 46.39 8.93
CA PRO A 302 -8.81 47.45 9.25
C PRO A 302 -7.94 48.72 9.44
N ILE A 303 -8.19 49.74 8.64
CA ILE A 303 -7.56 51.05 8.82
C ILE A 303 -7.94 51.50 10.20
N ILE A 304 -7.03 51.39 11.17
CA ILE A 304 -7.17 52.01 12.50
C ILE A 304 -7.07 53.49 12.23
N GLN A 305 -8.21 54.16 12.10
CA GLN A 305 -8.27 55.63 12.10
C GLN A 305 -7.69 56.08 13.46
N ALA A 306 -6.56 56.75 13.39
CA ALA A 306 -6.02 57.40 14.57
C ALA A 306 -7.10 58.33 15.18
N PRO A 307 -7.28 58.32 16.51
CA PRO A 307 -8.24 59.19 17.12
C PRO A 307 -7.87 60.63 16.83
N GLU A 308 -8.86 61.44 16.33
CA GLU A 308 -8.69 62.86 16.17
C GLU A 308 -8.26 63.45 17.50
N THR A 309 -7.12 64.13 17.52
CA THR A 309 -6.65 64.90 18.68
C THR A 309 -7.61 65.99 18.93
N CYS A 310 -8.36 65.98 20.06
CA CYS A 310 -9.05 67.11 20.61
C CYS A 310 -8.03 68.20 20.92
N GLN A 311 -8.11 69.30 20.19
CA GLN A 311 -7.45 70.56 20.57
C GLN A 311 -8.25 71.20 21.70
N TYR A 312 -7.57 71.42 22.79
CA TYR A 312 -8.00 72.36 23.82
C TYR A 312 -7.44 73.77 23.54
#